data_dcdf15232312caae48dcb43b3431d985
#
_entry.id   dcdf15232312caae48dcb43b3431d985
#
_cell.length_a   1.000
_cell.length_b   1.000
_cell.length_c   1.000
_cell.angle_alpha   90.00
_cell.angle_beta   90.00
_cell.angle_gamma   90.00
#
_symmetry.space_group_name_H-M   'P 1'
#
loop_
_entity.id
_entity.type
_entity.pdbx_description
1 polymer ?
#
loop_
_entity_poly.entity_id
_entity_poly.type
_entity_poly.pdbx_seq_one_letter_code
_entity_poly.pdbx_strand_id
1 'polypeptide(L)'
;KVLRVHGSKAPYLGRVEALLMELAADLRLHMQKEEWVLFPAIRAIEGGAHPGMPISAPIGVMEHEHDRAGAVLSELREITGGYVVPLWACATFRALYRGLSELETTMHVHVHLENNVLFPRALSAAQG
;
A
#
# COMPACT_ATOMS: atom_id res chain seq x y z
N LYS A 1 -12.54 17.15 6.46
CA LYS A 1 -13.98 17.39 6.68
C LYS A 1 -14.57 16.43 7.72
N VAL A 2 -14.33 15.11 7.58
CA VAL A 2 -14.90 14.12 8.51
C VAL A 2 -14.38 14.35 9.93
N LEU A 3 -13.10 14.56 10.10
CA LEU A 3 -12.50 14.83 11.41
C LEU A 3 -13.07 16.13 12.03
N ARG A 4 -13.19 17.19 11.24
CA ARG A 4 -13.69 18.48 11.71
C ARG A 4 -15.15 18.40 12.15
N VAL A 5 -15.98 17.63 11.42
CA VAL A 5 -17.42 17.50 11.72
C VAL A 5 -17.67 16.47 12.83
N HIS A 6 -16.96 15.35 12.83
CA HIS A 6 -17.24 14.20 13.69
C HIS A 6 -16.16 13.86 14.71
N GLY A 7 -15.05 14.62 14.76
CA GLY A 7 -13.92 14.32 15.63
C GLY A 7 -14.27 14.24 17.11
N SER A 8 -15.23 15.06 17.58
CA SER A 8 -15.68 15.03 18.97
C SER A 8 -16.47 13.78 19.33
N LYS A 9 -17.20 13.20 18.36
CA LYS A 9 -17.98 11.96 18.52
C LYS A 9 -17.15 10.71 18.27
N ALA A 10 -16.10 10.84 17.45
CA ALA A 10 -15.22 9.74 17.08
C ALA A 10 -13.77 10.20 17.20
N PRO A 11 -13.23 10.28 18.44
CA PRO A 11 -11.85 10.79 18.64
C PRO A 11 -10.78 10.01 17.92
N TYR A 12 -11.02 8.73 17.61
CA TYR A 12 -10.09 7.89 16.84
C TYR A 12 -9.89 8.39 15.39
N LEU A 13 -10.72 9.28 14.88
CA LEU A 13 -10.58 9.83 13.53
C LEU A 13 -9.27 10.61 13.34
N GLY A 14 -8.73 11.21 14.42
CA GLY A 14 -7.40 11.82 14.35
C GLY A 14 -6.30 10.82 14.03
N ARG A 15 -6.38 9.61 14.62
CA ARG A 15 -5.45 8.53 14.33
C ARG A 15 -5.66 7.98 12.92
N VAL A 16 -6.90 7.87 12.46
CA VAL A 16 -7.22 7.47 11.09
C VAL A 16 -6.59 8.43 10.09
N GLU A 17 -6.72 9.75 10.31
CA GLU A 17 -6.11 10.76 9.44
C GLU A 17 -4.59 10.62 9.41
N ALA A 18 -3.94 10.49 10.57
CA ALA A 18 -2.49 10.36 10.65
C ALA A 18 -1.99 9.11 9.91
N LEU A 19 -2.65 7.97 10.10
CA LEU A 19 -2.31 6.73 9.43
C LEU A 19 -2.51 6.81 7.91
N LEU A 20 -3.60 7.43 7.48
CA LEU A 20 -3.89 7.59 6.06
C LEU A 20 -2.86 8.49 5.38
N MET A 21 -2.45 9.58 6.03
CA MET A 21 -1.42 10.47 5.50
C MET A 21 -0.06 9.76 5.41
N GLU A 22 0.30 8.98 6.42
CA GLU A 22 1.51 8.16 6.41
C GLU A 22 1.48 7.15 5.26
N LEU A 23 0.37 6.44 5.12
CA LEU A 23 0.19 5.46 4.05
C LEU A 23 0.29 6.11 2.67
N ALA A 24 -0.37 7.25 2.46
CA ALA A 24 -0.35 7.96 1.19
C ALA A 24 1.06 8.41 0.81
N ALA A 25 1.83 8.93 1.77
CA ALA A 25 3.22 9.34 1.52
C ALA A 25 4.10 8.14 1.17
N ASP A 26 3.98 7.05 1.93
CA ASP A 26 4.76 5.84 1.71
C ASP A 26 4.43 5.20 0.36
N LEU A 27 3.14 5.13 -0.01
CA LEU A 27 2.71 4.57 -1.29
C LEU A 27 3.21 5.40 -2.48
N ARG A 28 3.22 6.73 -2.35
CA ARG A 28 3.74 7.59 -3.42
C ARG A 28 5.21 7.28 -3.69
N LEU A 29 6.03 7.19 -2.64
CA LEU A 29 7.44 6.86 -2.77
C LEU A 29 7.64 5.44 -3.31
N HIS A 30 6.85 4.49 -2.85
CA HIS A 30 6.87 3.11 -3.31
C HIS A 30 6.59 3.02 -4.82
N MET A 31 5.55 3.70 -5.29
CA MET A 31 5.19 3.69 -6.71
C MET A 31 6.26 4.37 -7.58
N GLN A 32 6.89 5.43 -7.08
CA GLN A 32 8.00 6.07 -7.79
C GLN A 32 9.19 5.11 -7.95
N LYS A 33 9.52 4.37 -6.91
CA LYS A 33 10.60 3.37 -6.97
C LYS A 33 10.29 2.26 -7.96
N GLU A 34 9.04 1.80 -8.02
CA GLU A 34 8.63 0.81 -9.01
C GLU A 34 8.79 1.33 -10.42
N GLU A 35 8.28 2.53 -10.70
CA GLU A 35 8.30 3.11 -12.05
C GLU A 35 9.70 3.49 -12.52
N TRP A 36 10.54 4.02 -11.62
CA TRP A 36 11.82 4.60 -12.01
C TRP A 36 13.00 3.65 -11.82
N VAL A 37 12.88 2.65 -10.99
CA VAL A 37 14.00 1.74 -10.66
C VAL A 37 13.64 0.29 -10.96
N LEU A 38 12.60 -0.23 -10.31
CA LEU A 38 12.32 -1.66 -10.35
C LEU A 38 11.82 -2.14 -11.70
N PHE A 39 10.78 -1.52 -12.25
CA PHE A 39 10.21 -1.95 -13.53
C PHE A 39 11.19 -1.80 -14.68
N PRO A 40 11.96 -0.70 -14.80
CA PRO A 40 13.01 -0.63 -15.81
C PRO A 40 14.06 -1.73 -15.66
N ALA A 41 14.45 -2.08 -14.43
CA ALA A 41 15.41 -3.14 -14.18
C ALA A 41 14.86 -4.51 -14.61
N ILE A 42 13.60 -4.79 -14.33
CA ILE A 42 12.93 -6.03 -14.72
C ILE A 42 12.86 -6.13 -16.25
N ARG A 43 12.50 -5.04 -16.93
CA ARG A 43 12.46 -5.01 -18.41
C ARG A 43 13.83 -5.27 -19.01
N ALA A 44 14.88 -4.70 -18.42
CA ALA A 44 16.24 -4.91 -18.87
C ALA A 44 16.65 -6.38 -18.75
N ILE A 45 16.29 -7.03 -17.64
CA ILE A 45 16.56 -8.46 -17.42
C ILE A 45 15.81 -9.32 -18.43
N GLU A 46 14.54 -9.01 -18.69
CA GLU A 46 13.74 -9.72 -19.71
C GLU A 46 14.34 -9.59 -21.10
N GLY A 47 14.99 -8.46 -21.39
CA GLY A 47 15.71 -8.22 -22.62
C GLY A 47 17.11 -8.81 -22.68
N GLY A 48 17.53 -9.57 -21.66
CA GLY A 48 18.82 -10.22 -21.59
C GLY A 48 19.95 -9.39 -20.98
N ALA A 49 19.65 -8.17 -20.51
CA ALA A 49 20.66 -7.33 -19.86
C ALA A 49 20.96 -7.82 -18.43
N HIS A 50 22.16 -7.52 -17.97
CA HIS A 50 22.57 -7.80 -16.59
C HIS A 50 22.75 -6.48 -15.87
N PRO A 51 21.86 -6.12 -14.92
CA PRO A 51 22.02 -4.89 -14.16
C PRO A 51 23.27 -4.95 -13.29
N GLY A 52 23.88 -3.79 -13.03
CA GLY A 52 25.06 -3.71 -12.19
C GLY A 52 24.82 -4.06 -10.72
N MET A 53 23.56 -4.02 -10.27
CA MET A 53 23.17 -4.41 -8.92
C MET A 53 22.21 -5.60 -8.96
N PRO A 54 22.28 -6.52 -7.97
CA PRO A 54 21.31 -7.60 -7.90
C PRO A 54 19.89 -7.06 -7.76
N ILE A 55 18.96 -7.59 -8.53
CA ILE A 55 17.55 -7.18 -8.47
C ILE A 55 16.91 -7.55 -7.13
N SER A 56 17.50 -8.49 -6.41
CA SER A 56 17.01 -8.88 -5.07
C SER A 56 17.03 -7.72 -4.08
N ALA A 57 17.94 -6.75 -4.23
CA ALA A 57 18.01 -5.60 -3.33
C ALA A 57 16.79 -4.70 -3.44
N PRO A 58 16.40 -4.18 -4.64
CA PRO A 58 15.17 -3.38 -4.75
C PRO A 58 13.91 -4.19 -4.47
N ILE A 59 13.86 -5.47 -4.81
CA ILE A 59 12.72 -6.33 -4.49
C ILE A 59 12.57 -6.47 -2.98
N GLY A 60 13.65 -6.69 -2.24
CA GLY A 60 13.62 -6.75 -0.78
C GLY A 60 13.09 -5.47 -0.14
N VAL A 61 13.47 -4.31 -0.69
CA VAL A 61 12.94 -3.01 -0.24
C VAL A 61 11.43 -2.93 -0.50
N MET A 62 10.96 -3.36 -1.68
CA MET A 62 9.54 -3.36 -2.01
C MET A 62 8.74 -4.27 -1.08
N GLU A 63 9.23 -5.48 -0.81
CA GLU A 63 8.57 -6.41 0.11
C GLU A 63 8.48 -5.84 1.53
N HIS A 64 9.54 -5.19 2.01
CA HIS A 64 9.53 -4.52 3.31
C HIS A 64 8.49 -3.38 3.36
N GLU A 65 8.40 -2.60 2.27
CA GLU A 65 7.39 -1.53 2.16
C GLU A 65 5.97 -2.08 2.11
N HIS A 66 5.78 -3.26 1.47
CA HIS A 66 4.49 -3.96 1.49
C HIS A 66 4.10 -4.36 2.92
N ASP A 67 5.04 -4.86 3.70
CA ASP A 67 4.79 -5.23 5.10
C ASP A 67 4.39 -4.00 5.93
N ARG A 68 5.06 -2.87 5.72
CA ARG A 68 4.72 -1.61 6.41
C ARG A 68 3.33 -1.12 6.03
N ALA A 69 2.99 -1.13 4.74
CA ALA A 69 1.67 -0.75 4.27
C ALA A 69 0.60 -1.69 4.85
N GLY A 70 0.88 -2.98 4.88
CA GLY A 70 -0.01 -3.98 5.49
C GLY A 70 -0.26 -3.72 6.97
N ALA A 71 0.77 -3.32 7.71
CA ALA A 71 0.63 -2.99 9.13
C ALA A 71 -0.25 -1.76 9.34
N VAL A 72 -0.08 -0.72 8.52
CA VAL A 72 -0.91 0.49 8.59
C VAL A 72 -2.36 0.17 8.26
N LEU A 73 -2.60 -0.61 7.19
CA LEU A 73 -3.95 -1.02 6.81
C LEU A 73 -4.62 -1.87 7.89
N SER A 74 -3.87 -2.76 8.54
CA SER A 74 -4.36 -3.58 9.64
C SER A 74 -4.79 -2.71 10.83
N GLU A 75 -3.99 -1.71 11.17
CA GLU A 75 -4.32 -0.77 12.24
C GLU A 75 -5.56 0.06 11.89
N LEU A 76 -5.67 0.53 10.65
CA LEU A 76 -6.86 1.25 10.17
C LEU A 76 -8.12 0.39 10.28
N ARG A 77 -8.04 -0.87 9.88
CA ARG A 77 -9.16 -1.81 10.00
C ARG A 77 -9.58 -2.01 11.46
N GLU A 78 -8.61 -2.17 12.35
CA GLU A 78 -8.88 -2.38 13.77
C GLU A 78 -9.52 -1.15 14.40
N ILE A 79 -8.97 0.04 14.19
CA ILE A 79 -9.46 1.30 14.74
C ILE A 79 -10.90 1.59 14.27
N THR A 80 -11.19 1.28 13.01
CA THR A 80 -12.51 1.56 12.40
C THR A 80 -13.52 0.43 12.60
N GLY A 81 -13.14 -0.63 13.31
CA GLY A 81 -14.02 -1.77 13.53
C GLY A 81 -14.39 -2.52 12.26
N GLY A 82 -13.44 -2.64 11.31
CA GLY A 82 -13.69 -3.26 10.02
C GLY A 82 -14.43 -2.35 9.04
N TYR A 83 -14.25 -1.04 9.20
CA TYR A 83 -14.89 0.00 8.38
C TYR A 83 -16.42 0.05 8.55
N VAL A 84 -16.88 -0.29 9.73
CA VAL A 84 -18.32 -0.16 10.07
C VAL A 84 -18.60 1.28 10.46
N VAL A 85 -19.53 1.94 9.74
CA VAL A 85 -19.86 3.33 10.01
C VAL A 85 -20.89 3.43 11.14
N PRO A 86 -20.77 4.46 12.03
CA PRO A 86 -21.81 4.73 13.01
C PRO A 86 -23.11 5.15 12.33
N LEU A 87 -24.24 4.96 13.02
CA LEU A 87 -25.55 5.33 12.47
C LEU A 87 -25.67 6.83 12.20
N TRP A 88 -24.95 7.66 12.97
CA TRP A 88 -24.95 9.11 12.82
C TRP A 88 -23.97 9.63 11.76
N ALA A 89 -23.27 8.75 11.06
CA ALA A 89 -22.26 9.14 10.10
C ALA A 89 -22.87 9.86 8.89
N CYS A 90 -22.24 10.96 8.47
CA CYS A 90 -22.64 11.69 7.26
C CYS A 90 -22.19 10.96 6.00
N ALA A 91 -22.66 11.44 4.83
CA ALA A 91 -22.31 10.83 3.54
C ALA A 91 -20.80 10.83 3.29
N THR A 92 -20.09 11.89 3.67
CA THR A 92 -18.63 11.97 3.51
C THR A 92 -17.92 10.94 4.39
N PHE A 93 -18.38 10.74 5.63
CA PHE A 93 -17.84 9.72 6.54
C PHE A 93 -18.02 8.32 5.94
N ARG A 94 -19.22 8.03 5.43
CA ARG A 94 -19.51 6.75 4.79
C ARG A 94 -18.64 6.52 3.54
N ALA A 95 -18.44 7.56 2.73
CA ALA A 95 -17.59 7.51 1.55
C ALA A 95 -16.12 7.27 1.93
N LEU A 96 -15.64 7.88 3.02
CA LEU A 96 -14.28 7.66 3.52
C LEU A 96 -14.06 6.18 3.86
N TYR A 97 -14.95 5.59 4.63
CA TYR A 97 -14.82 4.19 5.06
C TYR A 97 -14.92 3.23 3.87
N ARG A 98 -15.81 3.52 2.92
CA ARG A 98 -15.90 2.73 1.69
C ARG A 98 -14.59 2.79 0.91
N GLY A 99 -14.02 3.99 0.77
CA GLY A 99 -12.75 4.18 0.09
C GLY A 99 -11.60 3.46 0.77
N LEU A 100 -11.54 3.48 2.11
CA LEU A 100 -10.53 2.75 2.87
C LEU A 100 -10.66 1.23 2.68
N SER A 101 -11.88 0.71 2.69
CA SER A 101 -12.13 -0.71 2.47
C SER A 101 -11.71 -1.13 1.05
N GLU A 102 -12.03 -0.32 0.04
CA GLU A 102 -11.64 -0.57 -1.34
C GLU A 102 -10.12 -0.49 -1.53
N LEU A 103 -9.48 0.48 -0.88
CA LEU A 103 -8.02 0.62 -0.90
C LEU A 103 -7.35 -0.63 -0.31
N GLU A 104 -7.84 -1.13 0.82
CA GLU A 104 -7.31 -2.33 1.45
C GLU A 104 -7.40 -3.53 0.50
N THR A 105 -8.56 -3.73 -0.14
CA THR A 105 -8.76 -4.83 -1.09
C THR A 105 -7.81 -4.69 -2.29
N THR A 106 -7.71 -3.49 -2.85
CA THR A 106 -6.83 -3.21 -3.99
C THR A 106 -5.36 -3.47 -3.63
N MET A 107 -4.93 -3.02 -2.45
CA MET A 107 -3.55 -3.22 -1.99
C MET A 107 -3.24 -4.68 -1.75
N HIS A 108 -4.19 -5.46 -1.20
CA HIS A 108 -3.99 -6.91 -1.01
C HIS A 108 -3.75 -7.62 -2.34
N VAL A 109 -4.53 -7.28 -3.38
CA VAL A 109 -4.36 -7.86 -4.72
C VAL A 109 -3.00 -7.45 -5.31
N HIS A 110 -2.66 -6.16 -5.22
CA HIS A 110 -1.40 -5.62 -5.74
C HIS A 110 -0.19 -6.31 -5.09
N VAL A 111 -0.18 -6.38 -3.77
CA VAL A 111 0.91 -7.01 -3.00
C VAL A 111 0.99 -8.51 -3.33
N HIS A 112 -0.15 -9.19 -3.41
CA HIS A 112 -0.19 -10.61 -3.76
C HIS A 112 0.45 -10.87 -5.13
N LEU A 113 0.07 -10.08 -6.14
CA LEU A 113 0.61 -10.25 -7.49
C LEU A 113 2.11 -9.97 -7.53
N GLU A 114 2.57 -8.93 -6.85
CA GLU A 114 4.00 -8.62 -6.81
C GLU A 114 4.81 -9.67 -6.05
N ASN A 115 4.42 -9.99 -4.82
CA ASN A 115 5.18 -10.90 -3.97
C ASN A 115 5.17 -12.34 -4.47
N ASN A 116 4.07 -12.79 -5.07
CA ASN A 116 3.88 -14.20 -5.41
C ASN A 116 4.02 -14.52 -6.89
N VAL A 117 3.96 -13.53 -7.77
CA VAL A 117 4.06 -13.72 -9.22
C VAL A 117 5.23 -12.92 -9.81
N LEU A 118 5.18 -11.59 -9.71
CA LEU A 118 6.14 -10.72 -10.41
C LEU A 118 7.56 -10.88 -9.84
N PHE A 119 7.73 -10.75 -8.53
CA PHE A 119 9.06 -10.79 -7.91
C PHE A 119 9.73 -12.16 -8.04
N PRO A 120 9.04 -13.29 -7.78
CA PRO A 120 9.64 -14.60 -8.01
C PRO A 120 10.07 -14.81 -9.46
N ARG A 121 9.27 -14.37 -10.43
CA ARG A 121 9.61 -14.49 -11.85
C ARG A 121 10.80 -13.61 -12.22
N ALA A 122 10.85 -12.39 -11.68
CA ALA A 122 11.97 -11.48 -11.91
C ALA A 122 13.28 -12.03 -11.33
N LEU A 123 13.22 -12.58 -10.11
CA LEU A 123 14.38 -13.20 -9.48
C LEU A 123 14.86 -14.42 -10.25
N SER A 124 13.95 -15.25 -10.73
CA SER A 124 14.27 -16.42 -11.53
C SER A 124 14.91 -16.02 -12.86
N ALA A 125 14.37 -15.01 -13.53
CA ALA A 125 14.93 -14.50 -14.78
C ALA A 125 16.34 -13.91 -14.60
N ALA A 126 16.60 -13.26 -13.46
CA ALA A 126 17.90 -12.70 -13.14
C ALA A 126 18.97 -13.77 -12.90
N GLN A 127 18.58 -14.94 -12.44
CA GLN A 127 19.48 -16.08 -12.21
C GLN A 127 19.75 -16.89 -13.47
N GLY A 128 18.83 -16.84 -14.39
CA GLY A 128 18.92 -17.54 -15.66
C GLY A 128 19.73 -16.78 -16.67
#